data_f982da0680bd35bb410f603a992c2651
#
_entry.id   f982da0680bd35bb410f603a992c2651
#
_cell.length_a   1.000
_cell.length_b   1.000
_cell.length_c   1.000
_cell.angle_alpha   90.00
_cell.angle_beta   90.00
_cell.angle_gamma   90.00
#
_symmetry.space_group_name_H-M   'P 1'
#
loop_
_entity.id
_entity.type
_entity.pdbx_description
1 polymer ?
#
loop_
_entity_poly.entity_id
_entity_poly.type
_entity_poly.pdbx_seq_one_letter_code
_entity_poly.pdbx_strand_id
1 'polypeptide(L)'
;MIKARRTPFKVRKLLVIDDDEKLVGYYRDLLSPYGFEVLVAYNGEQACPLVEQNPDIQLVILDLSMPRMDGRQWLRWFRGKRQDSPVIVITGYKLDPADEELRPSVVMEKPFHVAELLDMVGLFCGLGTPVAEPT
;
A
#
# COMPACT_ATOMS: atom_id res chain seq x y z
N MET A 1 -28.80 -10.83 -21.30
CA MET A 1 -28.31 -10.66 -20.69
C MET A 1 -27.31 -10.56 -20.54
N ILE A 2 -26.99 -10.28 -20.24
CA ILE A 2 -26.15 -10.23 -19.89
C ILE A 2 -25.56 -9.97 -19.18
N LYS A 3 -25.62 -9.82 -18.65
CA LYS A 3 -25.09 -9.64 -17.83
C LYS A 3 -24.33 -10.14 -17.31
N ALA A 4 -24.58 -10.25 -17.36
CA ALA A 4 -23.87 -10.89 -16.60
C ALA A 4 -22.56 -11.12 -16.85
N ARG A 5 -22.30 -11.16 -17.40
CA ARG A 5 -21.13 -11.23 -17.52
C ARG A 5 -20.32 -10.53 -16.99
N ARG A 6 -20.91 -10.21 -16.42
CA ARG A 6 -20.08 -9.36 -15.78
C ARG A 6 -19.51 -10.01 -14.58
N THR A 7 -18.27 -10.40 -14.65
CA THR A 7 -17.58 -10.80 -13.46
C THR A 7 -17.70 -9.65 -12.48
N PRO A 8 -18.15 -9.91 -11.28
CA PRO A 8 -18.09 -8.89 -10.25
C PRO A 8 -16.62 -8.46 -10.12
N PHE A 9 -16.40 -7.16 -10.08
CA PHE A 9 -15.06 -6.66 -9.88
C PHE A 9 -14.52 -7.23 -8.60
N LYS A 10 -13.41 -7.92 -8.66
CA LYS A 10 -12.68 -8.24 -7.46
C LYS A 10 -12.28 -6.92 -6.85
N VAL A 11 -12.70 -6.70 -5.62
CA VAL A 11 -12.22 -5.56 -4.86
C VAL A 11 -10.72 -5.74 -4.66
N ARG A 12 -9.96 -4.78 -5.12
CA ARG A 12 -8.51 -4.81 -4.97
C ARG A 12 -8.14 -4.07 -3.71
N LYS A 13 -7.57 -4.77 -2.74
CA LYS A 13 -7.23 -4.18 -1.46
C LYS A 13 -5.78 -3.76 -1.41
N LEU A 14 -5.56 -2.57 -0.90
CA LEU A 14 -4.25 -2.01 -0.70
C LEU A 14 -4.20 -1.48 0.73
N LEU A 15 -3.09 -1.71 1.43
CA LEU A 15 -2.93 -1.24 2.80
C LEU A 15 -1.93 -0.09 2.83
N VAL A 16 -2.33 1.03 3.41
CA VAL A 16 -1.45 2.17 3.65
C VAL A 16 -1.17 2.27 5.13
N ILE A 17 0.09 2.32 5.49
CA ILE A 17 0.52 2.48 6.89
C ILE A 17 1.32 3.77 6.96
N ASP A 18 0.73 4.81 7.54
CA ASP A 18 1.31 6.13 7.63
C ASP A 18 0.58 6.90 8.72
N ASP A 19 1.31 7.60 9.57
CA ASP A 19 0.70 8.36 10.66
C ASP A 19 0.17 9.73 10.23
N ASP A 20 0.41 10.14 9.00
CA ASP A 20 -0.08 11.40 8.46
C ASP A 20 -1.48 11.22 7.86
N GLU A 21 -2.49 11.67 8.58
CA GLU A 21 -3.88 11.53 8.16
C GLU A 21 -4.19 12.19 6.83
N LYS A 22 -3.55 13.32 6.56
CA LYS A 22 -3.77 14.04 5.29
C LYS A 22 -3.21 13.26 4.13
N LEU A 23 -2.03 12.70 4.30
CA LEU A 23 -1.37 11.91 3.27
C LEU A 23 -2.15 10.63 2.99
N VAL A 24 -2.66 10.00 4.05
CA VAL A 24 -3.50 8.80 3.91
C VAL A 24 -4.76 9.11 3.11
N GLY A 25 -5.42 10.22 3.41
CA GLY A 25 -6.59 10.66 2.66
C GLY A 25 -6.26 10.88 1.19
N TYR A 26 -5.10 11.46 0.94
CA TYR A 26 -4.63 11.69 -0.42
C TYR A 26 -4.43 10.38 -1.18
N TYR A 27 -3.81 9.39 -0.56
CA TYR A 27 -3.64 8.07 -1.19
C TYR A 27 -4.98 7.44 -1.52
N ARG A 28 -5.94 7.55 -0.61
CA ARG A 28 -7.27 6.99 -0.82
C ARG A 28 -7.94 7.63 -2.03
N ASP A 29 -7.90 8.95 -2.10
CA ASP A 29 -8.52 9.70 -3.20
C ASP A 29 -7.84 9.38 -4.53
N LEU A 30 -6.52 9.22 -4.50
CA LEU A 30 -5.73 8.93 -5.68
C LEU A 30 -6.00 7.53 -6.24
N LEU A 31 -6.16 6.55 -5.37
CA LEU A 31 -6.19 5.15 -5.76
C LEU A 31 -7.60 4.59 -5.92
N SER A 32 -8.59 5.18 -5.26
CA SER A 32 -9.97 4.72 -5.37
C SER A 32 -10.50 4.64 -6.80
N PRO A 33 -10.19 5.61 -7.69
CA PRO A 33 -10.67 5.54 -9.07
C PRO A 33 -10.20 4.30 -9.84
N TYR A 34 -9.11 3.68 -9.38
CA TYR A 34 -8.58 2.48 -10.03
C TYR A 34 -9.17 1.19 -9.44
N GLY A 35 -10.17 1.31 -8.59
CA GLY A 35 -10.85 0.15 -8.01
C GLY A 35 -10.23 -0.37 -6.73
N PHE A 36 -9.34 0.38 -6.11
CA PHE A 36 -8.73 -0.04 -4.85
C PHE A 36 -9.59 0.32 -3.66
N GLU A 37 -9.76 -0.63 -2.77
CA GLU A 37 -10.20 -0.36 -1.41
C GLU A 37 -8.95 -0.13 -0.59
N VAL A 38 -8.77 1.10 -0.13
CA VAL A 38 -7.57 1.48 0.62
C VAL A 38 -7.84 1.30 2.11
N LEU A 39 -7.21 0.28 2.68
CA LEU A 39 -7.23 0.05 4.11
C LEU A 39 -6.15 0.92 4.74
N VAL A 40 -6.42 1.46 5.90
CA VAL A 40 -5.55 2.44 6.53
C VAL A 40 -5.16 2.01 7.93
N ALA A 41 -3.88 2.12 8.23
CA ALA A 41 -3.36 2.01 9.59
C ALA A 41 -2.45 3.20 9.86
N TYR A 42 -2.56 3.76 11.04
CA TYR A 42 -1.76 4.94 11.40
C TYR A 42 -0.48 4.56 12.14
N ASN A 43 -0.29 3.29 12.40
CA ASN A 43 0.93 2.75 12.99
C ASN A 43 0.97 1.24 12.73
N GLY A 44 2.10 0.62 13.07
CA GLY A 44 2.27 -0.81 12.84
C GLY A 44 1.33 -1.67 13.66
N GLU A 45 0.99 -1.25 14.87
CA GLU A 45 0.07 -2.02 15.71
C GLU A 45 -1.30 -2.14 15.10
N GLN A 46 -1.80 -1.05 14.52
CA GLN A 46 -3.10 -1.06 13.82
C GLN A 46 -3.06 -1.89 12.56
N ALA A 47 -1.91 -1.96 11.91
CA ALA A 47 -1.76 -2.68 10.65
C ALA A 47 -1.82 -4.19 10.81
N CYS A 48 -1.33 -4.73 11.93
CA CYS A 48 -1.28 -6.17 12.11
C CYS A 48 -2.64 -6.86 11.98
N PRO A 49 -3.71 -6.44 12.71
CA PRO A 49 -5.00 -7.09 12.54
C PRO A 49 -5.58 -6.91 11.14
N LEU A 50 -5.28 -5.81 10.46
CA LEU A 50 -5.77 -5.62 9.10
C LEU A 50 -5.17 -6.65 8.14
N VAL A 51 -3.89 -6.95 8.31
CA VAL A 51 -3.23 -7.98 7.50
C VAL A 51 -3.85 -9.35 7.78
N GLU A 52 -4.09 -9.66 9.04
CA GLU A 52 -4.63 -10.96 9.41
C GLU A 52 -6.07 -11.14 8.95
N GLN A 53 -6.85 -10.06 8.95
CA GLN A 53 -8.25 -10.10 8.53
C GLN A 53 -8.43 -9.99 7.02
N ASN A 54 -7.40 -9.57 6.30
CA ASN A 54 -7.49 -9.33 4.86
C ASN A 54 -6.37 -10.04 4.11
N PRO A 55 -6.48 -11.36 3.93
CA PRO A 55 -5.43 -12.11 3.22
C PRO A 55 -5.30 -11.73 1.76
N ASP A 56 -6.25 -10.99 1.23
CA ASP A 56 -6.30 -10.56 -0.16
C ASP A 56 -5.68 -9.17 -0.41
N ILE A 57 -4.98 -8.59 0.57
CA ILE A 57 -4.23 -7.36 0.34
C ILE A 57 -3.17 -7.62 -0.73
N GLN A 58 -3.18 -6.80 -1.78
CA GLN A 58 -2.28 -6.96 -2.93
C GLN A 58 -1.00 -6.18 -2.81
N LEU A 59 -1.01 -5.09 -2.04
CA LEU A 59 0.13 -4.20 -1.95
C LEU A 59 0.07 -3.43 -0.64
N VAL A 60 1.24 -3.18 -0.06
CA VAL A 60 1.36 -2.33 1.13
C VAL A 60 2.20 -1.11 0.77
N ILE A 61 1.73 0.06 1.17
CA ILE A 61 2.51 1.30 1.13
C ILE A 61 2.84 1.62 2.58
N LEU A 62 4.12 1.62 2.89
CA LEU A 62 4.61 1.69 4.27
C LEU A 62 5.54 2.88 4.47
N ASP A 63 5.18 3.77 5.38
CA ASP A 63 6.10 4.79 5.87
C ASP A 63 6.97 4.16 6.96
N LEU A 64 8.29 4.31 6.85
CA LEU A 64 9.21 3.78 7.85
C LEU A 64 9.27 4.64 9.11
N SER A 65 9.00 5.93 9.00
CA SER A 65 9.14 6.87 10.11
C SER A 65 7.82 7.05 10.84
N MET A 66 7.52 6.16 11.77
CA MET A 66 6.28 6.22 12.53
C MET A 66 6.55 6.00 14.00
N PRO A 67 5.71 6.58 14.90
CA PRO A 67 5.80 6.26 16.31
C PRO A 67 5.30 4.85 16.59
N ARG A 68 5.59 4.33 17.77
CA ARG A 68 5.21 2.99 18.23
C ARG A 68 5.84 1.95 17.35
N MET A 69 5.16 0.85 17.06
CA MET A 69 5.72 -0.15 16.16
C MET A 69 6.08 0.53 14.85
N ASP A 70 7.35 0.84 14.68
CA ASP A 70 7.83 1.57 13.52
C ASP A 70 7.77 0.69 12.26
N GLY A 71 8.01 1.32 11.13
CA GLY A 71 7.88 0.62 9.86
C GLY A 71 8.80 -0.59 9.72
N ARG A 72 10.02 -0.51 10.29
CA ARG A 72 10.96 -1.63 10.22
C ARG A 72 10.48 -2.82 11.02
N GLN A 73 10.02 -2.59 12.23
CA GLN A 73 9.48 -3.66 13.08
C GLN A 73 8.29 -4.31 12.42
N TRP A 74 7.39 -3.50 11.89
CA TRP A 74 6.21 -4.00 11.22
C TRP A 74 6.58 -4.82 9.97
N LEU A 75 7.51 -4.33 9.16
CA LEU A 75 7.89 -5.02 7.93
C LEU A 75 8.54 -6.37 8.23
N ARG A 76 9.34 -6.43 9.30
CA ARG A 76 9.92 -7.70 9.75
C ARG A 76 8.83 -8.69 10.11
N TRP A 77 7.85 -8.24 10.88
CA TRP A 77 6.69 -9.06 11.22
C TRP A 77 5.94 -9.52 9.98
N PHE A 78 5.69 -8.59 9.06
CA PHE A 78 4.96 -8.86 7.82
C PHE A 78 5.68 -9.88 6.95
N ARG A 79 6.99 -9.80 6.84
CA ARG A 79 7.78 -10.76 6.07
C ARG A 79 7.73 -12.16 6.65
N GLY A 80 7.54 -12.29 7.94
CA GLY A 80 7.30 -13.57 8.57
C GLY A 80 5.94 -14.17 8.21
N LYS A 81 4.97 -13.30 7.89
CA LYS A 81 3.63 -13.74 7.49
C LYS A 81 3.52 -13.91 5.98
N ARG A 82 4.10 -13.00 5.22
CA ARG A 82 3.99 -12.95 3.76
C ARG A 82 5.35 -12.58 3.17
N GLN A 83 6.08 -13.58 2.71
CA GLN A 83 7.44 -13.37 2.23
C GLN A 83 7.52 -12.57 0.93
N ASP A 84 6.56 -12.78 0.05
CA ASP A 84 6.63 -12.25 -1.32
C ASP A 84 5.61 -11.16 -1.63
N SER A 85 4.82 -10.73 -0.65
CA SER A 85 3.85 -9.68 -0.89
C SER A 85 4.56 -8.36 -1.17
N PRO A 86 4.14 -7.61 -2.19
CA PRO A 86 4.80 -6.35 -2.52
C PRO A 86 4.63 -5.30 -1.43
N VAL A 87 5.73 -4.60 -1.13
CA VAL A 87 5.73 -3.47 -0.19
C VAL A 87 6.49 -2.33 -0.82
N ILE A 88 5.83 -1.19 -0.98
CA ILE A 88 6.47 0.05 -1.35
C ILE A 88 6.80 0.78 -0.05
N VAL A 89 8.08 0.94 0.22
CA VAL A 89 8.55 1.67 1.40
C VAL A 89 8.72 3.13 1.03
N ILE A 90 8.15 4.01 1.84
CA ILE A 90 8.30 5.45 1.68
C ILE A 90 9.10 5.97 2.86
N THR A 91 10.11 6.76 2.60
CA THR A 91 11.02 7.23 3.64
C THR A 91 11.53 8.63 3.34
N GLY A 92 11.82 9.40 4.39
CA GLY A 92 12.43 10.70 4.26
C GLY A 92 13.95 10.66 4.25
N TYR A 93 14.54 9.48 4.30
CA TYR A 93 15.99 9.32 4.35
C TYR A 93 16.39 8.03 3.62
N LYS A 94 17.68 7.90 3.34
CA LYS A 94 18.17 6.69 2.69
C LYS A 94 18.14 5.51 3.64
N LEU A 95 17.82 4.35 3.11
CA LEU A 95 17.84 3.12 3.89
C LEU A 95 19.28 2.68 4.11
N ASP A 96 19.54 2.13 5.30
CA ASP A 96 20.81 1.47 5.59
C ASP A 96 20.87 0.12 4.87
N PRO A 97 22.07 -0.38 4.58
CA PRO A 97 22.20 -1.72 4.02
C PRO A 97 21.51 -2.80 4.87
N ALA A 98 21.46 -2.62 6.19
CA ALA A 98 20.76 -3.55 7.07
C ALA A 98 19.26 -3.62 6.79
N ASP A 99 18.67 -2.56 6.27
CA ASP A 99 17.26 -2.53 5.95
C ASP A 99 16.92 -3.36 4.72
N GLU A 100 17.91 -3.72 3.91
CA GLU A 100 17.70 -4.58 2.75
C GLU A 100 17.23 -5.98 3.15
N GLU A 101 17.55 -6.41 4.36
CA GLU A 101 17.08 -7.68 4.89
C GLU A 101 15.56 -7.72 5.01
N LEU A 102 14.93 -6.56 5.13
CA LEU A 102 13.48 -6.44 5.20
C LEU A 102 12.82 -6.64 3.84
N ARG A 103 13.61 -6.65 2.79
CA ARG A 103 13.17 -6.92 1.41
C ARG A 103 12.01 -6.04 0.97
N PRO A 104 12.17 -4.70 1.03
CA PRO A 104 11.17 -3.84 0.41
C PRO A 104 11.18 -4.10 -1.09
N SER A 105 10.00 -4.09 -1.71
CA SER A 105 9.91 -4.29 -3.16
C SER A 105 10.43 -3.07 -3.90
N VAL A 106 10.09 -1.89 -3.40
CA VAL A 106 10.55 -0.60 -3.93
C VAL A 106 10.70 0.36 -2.76
N VAL A 107 11.67 1.23 -2.84
CA VAL A 107 11.87 2.32 -1.89
C VAL A 107 11.69 3.64 -2.61
N MET A 108 10.83 4.50 -2.09
CA MET A 108 10.62 5.84 -2.61
C MET A 108 11.00 6.85 -1.53
N GLU A 109 11.83 7.82 -1.89
CA GLU A 109 12.23 8.87 -0.97
C GLU A 109 11.27 10.05 -1.07
N LYS A 110 10.97 10.66 0.08
CA LYS A 110 10.18 11.89 0.13
C LYS A 110 11.07 13.10 -0.19
N PRO A 111 10.59 14.09 -0.90
CA PRO A 111 9.30 14.14 -1.58
C PRO A 111 9.31 13.32 -2.86
N PHE A 112 8.17 12.77 -3.23
CA PHE A 112 8.03 12.01 -4.46
C PHE A 112 6.88 12.59 -5.29
N HIS A 113 6.90 12.31 -6.59
CA HIS A 113 5.82 12.73 -7.48
C HIS A 113 4.71 11.67 -7.50
N VAL A 114 3.48 12.15 -7.61
CA VAL A 114 2.31 11.27 -7.72
C VAL A 114 2.47 10.26 -8.85
N ALA A 115 3.02 10.72 -9.98
CA ALA A 115 3.23 9.83 -11.13
C ALA A 115 4.13 8.66 -10.79
N GLU A 116 5.17 8.89 -9.98
CA GLU A 116 6.06 7.80 -9.55
C GLU A 116 5.31 6.77 -8.71
N LEU A 117 4.48 7.23 -7.79
CA LEU A 117 3.69 6.32 -6.96
C LEU A 117 2.73 5.51 -7.81
N LEU A 118 2.03 6.15 -8.73
CA LEU A 118 1.11 5.43 -9.61
C LEU A 118 1.83 4.43 -10.49
N ASP A 119 3.01 4.77 -10.98
CA ASP A 119 3.82 3.83 -11.75
C ASP A 119 4.18 2.60 -10.93
N MET A 120 4.57 2.80 -9.67
CA MET A 120 4.94 1.68 -8.81
C MET A 120 3.73 0.81 -8.46
N VAL A 121 2.60 1.44 -8.13
CA VAL A 121 1.37 0.68 -7.87
C VAL A 121 0.97 -0.11 -9.11
N GLY A 122 1.07 0.52 -10.29
CA GLY A 122 0.77 -0.14 -11.54
C GLY A 122 1.67 -1.32 -11.83
N LEU A 123 2.95 -1.22 -11.46
CA LEU A 123 3.90 -2.29 -11.66
C LEU A 123 3.51 -3.56 -10.89
N PHE A 124 3.02 -3.39 -9.66
CA PHE A 124 2.67 -4.53 -8.81
C PHE A 124 1.23 -5.02 -8.97
N CYS A 125 0.31 -4.13 -9.28
CA CYS A 125 -1.12 -4.46 -9.29
C CYS A 125 -1.79 -4.29 -10.65
N GLY A 126 -1.16 -3.54 -11.56
CA GLY A 126 -1.83 -3.10 -12.78
C GLY A 126 -2.89 -2.05 -12.44
N LEU A 127 -2.87 -0.90 -13.10
CA LEU A 127 -3.85 0.14 -12.81
C LEU A 127 -5.03 0.09 -13.76
N GLY A 128 -4.75 -0.16 -15.03
CA GLY A 128 -5.79 -0.02 -16.03
C GLY A 128 -6.24 1.43 -16.14
N THR A 129 -7.46 1.62 -16.58
CA THR A 129 -8.04 2.94 -16.75
C THR A 129 -8.86 3.30 -15.50
N PRO A 130 -8.67 4.50 -14.94
CA PRO A 130 -9.49 4.89 -13.80
C PRO A 130 -10.96 5.00 -14.18
N VAL A 131 -11.82 4.63 -13.25
CA VAL A 131 -13.25 4.76 -13.45
C VAL A 131 -13.63 6.23 -13.35
N ALA A 132 -14.33 6.73 -14.37
CA ALA A 132 -14.81 8.10 -14.34
C ALA A 132 -15.86 8.23 -13.23
N GLU A 133 -15.72 9.29 -12.44
CA GLU A 133 -16.73 9.54 -11.43
C GLU A 133 -18.03 9.99 -12.08
N PRO A 134 -19.16 9.47 -11.58
CA PRO A 134 -20.44 9.97 -12.04
C PRO A 134 -20.59 11.43 -11.62
N THR A 135 -20.98 12.27 -12.53
CA THR A 135 -21.23 13.69 -12.26
C THR A 135 -22.63 13.91 -11.81
#